data_5c7153ed3edbbdea0ef29f33f08469a6
#
_entry.id   5c7153ed3edbbdea0ef29f33f08469a6
#
_cell.length_a   1.000
_cell.length_b   1.000
_cell.length_c   1.000
_cell.angle_alpha   90.00
_cell.angle_beta   90.00
_cell.angle_gamma   90.00
#
_symmetry.space_group_name_H-M   'P 1'
#
loop_
_entity.id
_entity.type
_entity.pdbx_description
1 polymer ?
#
loop_
_entity_poly.entity_id
_entity_poly.type
_entity_poly.pdbx_seq_one_letter_code
_entity_poly.pdbx_strand_id
1 'polypeptide(L)'
;MHSFFKHWLAAGAIAALALPTWAADATLAKIQSSGQLTIGYRLDAAPLSYAGEGGKPVGYAVELCQQLAARIQSQLKLPALQLHYVPVTIAERFDRIADGKIQLECADSTNTKARRERVAFGLTYYYAGARMLVRANDTRQQLAQMGQARVAVINGSTGQQVSERQPGLTLVTVASTEEGAKAVAQGRADAFVSDDISLIDQARLRKGTVKVVGARLSVEPLAPLVSKYAPDFQNLVNQAMKDLYRDGTARQIYKKWFEQPLPGRGYSLDLPPDMLLNDTFRRPDGFVTDWTVL
;
A
#
# COMPACT_ATOMS: atom_id res chain seq x y z
N MET A 1 -49.75 -13.84 76.53
CA MET A 1 -49.59 -12.81 75.55
C MET A 1 -48.14 -12.87 75.02
N HIS A 2 -47.93 -13.53 73.87
CA HIS A 2 -46.59 -13.74 73.25
C HIS A 2 -46.57 -13.06 71.88
N SER A 3 -45.76 -12.00 71.78
CA SER A 3 -45.57 -11.25 70.51
C SER A 3 -44.47 -11.90 69.72
N PHE A 4 -44.78 -12.37 68.45
CA PHE A 4 -43.81 -12.89 67.50
C PHE A 4 -43.28 -11.74 66.62
N PHE A 5 -42.00 -11.42 66.72
CA PHE A 5 -41.27 -10.57 65.79
C PHE A 5 -40.80 -11.41 64.59
N LYS A 6 -41.34 -11.13 63.40
CA LYS A 6 -40.84 -11.69 62.15
C LYS A 6 -39.72 -10.80 61.59
N HIS A 7 -38.51 -11.34 61.50
CA HIS A 7 -37.41 -10.70 60.82
C HIS A 7 -37.47 -11.03 59.35
N TRP A 8 -37.62 -10.03 58.49
CA TRP A 8 -37.45 -10.15 57.06
C TRP A 8 -36.00 -9.86 56.71
N LEU A 9 -35.27 -10.87 56.23
CA LEU A 9 -33.96 -10.76 55.57
C LEU A 9 -34.20 -10.39 54.11
N ALA A 10 -33.93 -9.15 53.71
CA ALA A 10 -33.91 -8.72 52.32
C ALA A 10 -32.55 -9.15 51.69
N ALA A 11 -32.58 -10.18 50.89
CA ALA A 11 -31.43 -10.56 50.05
C ALA A 11 -31.29 -9.60 48.89
N GLY A 12 -30.36 -8.68 48.97
CA GLY A 12 -29.98 -7.79 47.86
C GLY A 12 -29.24 -8.57 46.77
N ALA A 13 -29.84 -8.81 45.63
CA ALA A 13 -29.17 -9.33 44.47
C ALA A 13 -28.31 -8.22 43.83
N ILE A 14 -27.00 -8.33 43.96
CA ILE A 14 -26.05 -7.50 43.23
C ILE A 14 -26.01 -8.01 41.80
N ALA A 15 -26.71 -7.35 40.90
CA ALA A 15 -26.58 -7.55 39.46
C ALA A 15 -25.21 -7.03 39.01
N ALA A 16 -24.26 -7.92 38.78
CA ALA A 16 -23.00 -7.59 38.15
C ALA A 16 -23.27 -7.14 36.72
N LEU A 17 -23.21 -5.85 36.44
CA LEU A 17 -23.19 -5.29 35.10
C LEU A 17 -21.92 -5.76 34.41
N ALA A 18 -22.04 -6.81 33.58
CA ALA A 18 -20.99 -7.19 32.65
C ALA A 18 -20.83 -6.06 31.62
N LEU A 19 -19.83 -5.19 31.84
CA LEU A 19 -19.39 -4.25 30.84
C LEU A 19 -18.95 -5.06 29.59
N PRO A 20 -19.37 -4.66 28.38
CA PRO A 20 -18.87 -5.31 27.18
C PRO A 20 -17.34 -5.18 27.15
N THR A 21 -16.63 -6.27 27.34
CA THR A 21 -15.20 -6.34 27.05
C THR A 21 -15.09 -6.22 25.55
N TRP A 22 -14.72 -5.05 25.06
CA TRP A 22 -14.30 -4.87 23.69
C TRP A 22 -13.14 -5.85 23.46
N ALA A 23 -13.31 -6.77 22.52
CA ALA A 23 -12.25 -7.71 22.18
C ALA A 23 -11.01 -6.90 21.82
N ALA A 24 -9.95 -7.06 22.62
CA ALA A 24 -8.70 -6.35 22.38
C ALA A 24 -8.23 -6.63 20.94
N ASP A 25 -7.75 -5.61 20.24
CA ASP A 25 -7.17 -5.75 18.90
C ASP A 25 -6.04 -6.79 18.95
N ALA A 26 -6.32 -7.97 18.40
CA ALA A 26 -5.41 -9.11 18.44
C ALA A 26 -4.05 -8.79 17.77
N THR A 27 -4.05 -7.92 16.76
CA THR A 27 -2.83 -7.46 16.08
C THR A 27 -1.98 -6.63 17.04
N LEU A 28 -2.59 -5.66 17.70
CA LEU A 28 -1.91 -4.78 18.64
C LEU A 28 -1.39 -5.56 19.85
N ALA A 29 -2.21 -6.44 20.42
CA ALA A 29 -1.82 -7.31 21.53
C ALA A 29 -0.62 -8.22 21.16
N LYS A 30 -0.62 -8.77 19.94
CA LYS A 30 0.49 -9.57 19.42
C LYS A 30 1.78 -8.76 19.31
N ILE A 31 1.72 -7.54 18.77
CA ILE A 31 2.89 -6.66 18.64
C ILE A 31 3.43 -6.30 20.05
N GLN A 32 2.56 -5.95 20.97
CA GLN A 32 2.96 -5.59 22.34
C GLN A 32 3.61 -6.76 23.09
N SER A 33 3.06 -7.97 22.95
CA SER A 33 3.57 -9.14 23.68
C SER A 33 4.85 -9.72 23.06
N SER A 34 4.99 -9.66 21.74
CA SER A 34 6.16 -10.24 21.04
C SER A 34 7.31 -9.24 20.86
N GLY A 35 7.05 -7.93 20.88
CA GLY A 35 8.01 -6.92 20.47
C GLY A 35 8.40 -7.03 18.99
N GLN A 36 7.54 -7.60 18.13
CA GLN A 36 7.80 -7.83 16.72
C GLN A 36 6.71 -7.22 15.84
N LEU A 37 7.11 -6.68 14.69
CA LEU A 37 6.23 -6.21 13.62
C LEU A 37 6.66 -6.83 12.30
N THR A 38 5.79 -7.66 11.70
CA THR A 38 6.04 -8.25 10.39
C THR A 38 5.48 -7.36 9.30
N ILE A 39 6.36 -6.92 8.39
CA ILE A 39 6.06 -5.99 7.29
C ILE A 39 6.13 -6.73 5.96
N GLY A 40 5.02 -6.72 5.21
CA GLY A 40 4.98 -7.15 3.83
C GLY A 40 5.59 -6.08 2.91
N TYR A 41 6.40 -6.50 1.94
CA TYR A 41 6.99 -5.60 0.93
C TYR A 41 7.03 -6.25 -0.44
N ARG A 42 7.11 -5.43 -1.51
CA ARG A 42 7.25 -5.91 -2.89
C ARG A 42 8.72 -6.02 -3.28
N LEU A 43 9.04 -6.99 -4.14
CA LEU A 43 10.39 -7.17 -4.67
C LEU A 43 10.69 -6.29 -5.90
N ASP A 44 9.65 -5.76 -6.58
CA ASP A 44 9.72 -5.23 -7.95
C ASP A 44 8.91 -3.95 -8.20
N ALA A 45 8.47 -3.24 -7.16
CA ALA A 45 7.69 -2.01 -7.26
C ALA A 45 8.54 -0.76 -6.93
N ALA A 46 9.72 -0.64 -7.57
CA ALA A 46 10.56 0.56 -7.43
C ALA A 46 9.84 1.81 -7.98
N PRO A 47 10.00 2.97 -7.34
CA PRO A 47 10.82 3.30 -6.18
C PRO A 47 10.12 3.08 -4.83
N LEU A 48 8.89 2.55 -4.83
CA LEU A 48 8.06 2.45 -3.61
C LEU A 48 8.50 1.32 -2.69
N SER A 49 8.69 0.12 -3.24
CA SER A 49 9.07 -1.08 -2.50
C SER A 49 9.76 -2.07 -3.43
N TYR A 50 11.02 -2.41 -3.16
CA TYR A 50 11.76 -3.34 -4.00
C TYR A 50 12.93 -3.99 -3.26
N ALA A 51 13.50 -5.03 -3.87
CA ALA A 51 14.72 -5.64 -3.37
C ALA A 51 15.94 -4.79 -3.77
N GLY A 52 16.61 -4.23 -2.78
CA GLY A 52 17.88 -3.53 -2.93
C GLY A 52 19.09 -4.47 -2.94
N GLU A 53 20.25 -3.94 -2.65
CA GLU A 53 21.48 -4.69 -2.57
C GLU A 53 21.40 -5.79 -1.50
N GLY A 54 21.85 -6.98 -1.84
CA GLY A 54 21.75 -8.16 -0.96
C GLY A 54 20.31 -8.60 -0.66
N GLY A 55 19.33 -8.20 -1.48
CA GLY A 55 17.92 -8.56 -1.32
C GLY A 55 17.19 -7.82 -0.19
N LYS A 56 17.81 -6.79 0.39
CA LYS A 56 17.22 -6.01 1.48
C LYS A 56 16.00 -5.22 1.00
N PRO A 57 14.90 -5.15 1.78
CA PRO A 57 13.76 -4.32 1.44
C PRO A 57 14.14 -2.84 1.48
N VAL A 58 13.91 -2.15 0.38
CA VAL A 58 14.16 -0.71 0.22
C VAL A 58 13.04 -0.05 -0.57
N GLY A 59 12.93 1.25 -0.48
CA GLY A 59 11.97 2.06 -1.21
C GLY A 59 11.30 3.10 -0.34
N TYR A 60 10.60 4.02 -0.98
CA TYR A 60 9.88 5.11 -0.34
C TYR A 60 8.87 4.62 0.71
N ALA A 61 8.01 3.67 0.33
CA ALA A 61 7.00 3.11 1.23
C ALA A 61 7.65 2.29 2.35
N VAL A 62 8.72 1.55 2.06
CA VAL A 62 9.48 0.78 3.06
C VAL A 62 10.11 1.70 4.09
N GLU A 63 10.77 2.80 3.66
CA GLU A 63 11.39 3.75 4.58
C GLU A 63 10.35 4.51 5.40
N LEU A 64 9.22 4.92 4.81
CA LEU A 64 8.10 5.48 5.57
C LEU A 64 7.65 4.52 6.67
N CYS A 65 7.47 3.25 6.37
CA CYS A 65 7.04 2.25 7.35
C CYS A 65 8.09 1.94 8.42
N GLN A 66 9.37 2.10 8.13
CA GLN A 66 10.42 2.06 9.15
C GLN A 66 10.26 3.21 10.17
N GLN A 67 10.05 4.43 9.68
CA GLN A 67 9.79 5.58 10.55
C GLN A 67 8.47 5.44 11.31
N LEU A 68 7.45 4.89 10.64
CA LEU A 68 6.16 4.58 11.23
C LEU A 68 6.31 3.58 12.39
N ALA A 69 7.07 2.51 12.20
CA ALA A 69 7.36 1.51 13.23
C ALA A 69 8.09 2.13 14.43
N ALA A 70 9.03 3.04 14.21
CA ALA A 70 9.71 3.76 15.28
C ALA A 70 8.72 4.62 16.13
N ARG A 71 7.75 5.28 15.47
CA ARG A 71 6.69 6.03 16.18
C ARG A 71 5.78 5.10 16.96
N ILE A 72 5.38 3.97 16.37
CA ILE A 72 4.56 2.93 17.02
C ILE A 72 5.30 2.40 18.26
N GLN A 73 6.58 2.07 18.14
CA GLN A 73 7.40 1.64 19.29
C GLN A 73 7.34 2.64 20.44
N SER A 74 7.53 3.92 20.12
CA SER A 74 7.49 5.02 21.10
C SER A 74 6.12 5.15 21.78
N GLN A 75 5.04 5.15 20.97
CA GLN A 75 3.66 5.28 21.47
C GLN A 75 3.25 4.10 22.36
N LEU A 76 3.68 2.90 22.03
CA LEU A 76 3.45 1.69 22.82
C LEU A 76 4.43 1.53 24.00
N LYS A 77 5.41 2.44 24.14
CA LYS A 77 6.46 2.41 25.18
C LYS A 77 7.22 1.08 25.20
N LEU A 78 7.41 0.47 24.00
CA LEU A 78 8.16 -0.78 23.89
C LEU A 78 9.67 -0.50 24.00
N PRO A 79 10.44 -1.31 24.76
CA PRO A 79 11.89 -1.16 24.84
C PRO A 79 12.57 -1.39 23.48
N ALA A 80 12.02 -2.26 22.65
CA ALA A 80 12.44 -2.53 21.28
C ALA A 80 11.25 -3.01 20.44
N LEU A 81 11.30 -2.75 19.13
CA LEU A 81 10.38 -3.31 18.14
C LEU A 81 11.20 -3.87 16.98
N GLN A 82 11.25 -5.20 16.87
CA GLN A 82 11.97 -5.89 15.80
C GLN A 82 11.12 -5.92 14.53
N LEU A 83 11.70 -5.51 13.40
CA LEU A 83 11.04 -5.53 12.10
C LEU A 83 11.41 -6.79 11.32
N HIS A 84 10.40 -7.57 10.95
CA HIS A 84 10.54 -8.74 10.10
C HIS A 84 9.93 -8.45 8.73
N TYR A 85 10.72 -8.60 7.66
CA TYR A 85 10.25 -8.31 6.31
C TYR A 85 9.91 -9.60 5.57
N VAL A 86 8.72 -9.63 4.95
CA VAL A 86 8.23 -10.76 4.16
C VAL A 86 7.88 -10.28 2.76
N PRO A 87 8.48 -10.84 1.71
CA PRO A 87 8.10 -10.50 0.34
C PRO A 87 6.66 -10.96 0.07
N VAL A 88 5.91 -10.10 -0.63
CA VAL A 88 4.53 -10.37 -1.03
C VAL A 88 4.30 -10.05 -2.51
N THR A 89 3.44 -10.83 -3.15
CA THR A 89 2.95 -10.55 -4.50
C THR A 89 1.66 -9.71 -4.45
N ILE A 90 1.26 -9.15 -5.61
CA ILE A 90 -0.03 -8.45 -5.75
C ILE A 90 -1.19 -9.37 -5.40
N ALA A 91 -1.11 -10.64 -5.77
CA ALA A 91 -2.19 -11.60 -5.58
C ALA A 91 -2.39 -11.98 -4.10
N GLU A 92 -1.30 -12.16 -3.33
CA GLU A 92 -1.36 -12.75 -1.98
C GLU A 92 -1.37 -11.73 -0.82
N ARG A 93 -0.97 -10.46 -1.05
CA ARG A 93 -0.77 -9.47 0.01
C ARG A 93 -2.01 -9.26 0.90
N PHE A 94 -3.20 -9.28 0.29
CA PHE A 94 -4.45 -9.08 1.03
C PHE A 94 -4.78 -10.28 1.93
N ASP A 95 -4.54 -11.51 1.47
CA ASP A 95 -4.73 -12.71 2.28
C ASP A 95 -3.73 -12.77 3.43
N ARG A 96 -2.47 -12.41 3.19
CA ARG A 96 -1.45 -12.38 4.23
C ARG A 96 -1.76 -11.36 5.34
N ILE A 97 -2.37 -10.22 5.02
CA ILE A 97 -2.89 -9.26 6.00
C ILE A 97 -4.10 -9.85 6.74
N ALA A 98 -5.07 -10.42 6.01
CA ALA A 98 -6.29 -10.97 6.59
C ALA A 98 -5.99 -12.14 7.55
N ASP A 99 -5.02 -12.99 7.20
CA ASP A 99 -4.57 -14.14 7.99
C ASP A 99 -3.63 -13.74 9.15
N GLY A 100 -3.27 -12.45 9.30
CA GLY A 100 -2.34 -11.96 10.31
C GLY A 100 -0.90 -12.49 10.16
N LYS A 101 -0.53 -13.00 8.95
CA LYS A 101 0.85 -13.40 8.62
C LYS A 101 1.77 -12.21 8.50
N ILE A 102 1.27 -11.08 8.03
CA ILE A 102 1.88 -9.76 8.11
C ILE A 102 0.91 -8.81 8.81
N GLN A 103 1.41 -7.87 9.61
CA GLN A 103 0.60 -6.88 10.30
C GLN A 103 0.48 -5.58 9.52
N LEU A 104 1.49 -5.25 8.73
CA LEU A 104 1.59 -4.02 7.95
C LEU A 104 2.15 -4.36 6.56
N GLU A 105 1.58 -3.80 5.48
CA GLU A 105 2.18 -3.88 4.14
C GLU A 105 2.55 -2.49 3.66
N CYS A 106 3.75 -2.38 3.11
CA CYS A 106 4.37 -1.12 2.70
C CYS A 106 4.89 -1.22 1.28
N ALA A 107 4.04 -0.91 0.30
CA ALA A 107 4.38 -1.07 -1.11
C ALA A 107 3.56 -0.15 -2.04
N ASP A 108 2.91 -0.73 -3.03
CA ASP A 108 2.16 -0.08 -4.09
C ASP A 108 0.65 -0.40 -4.03
N SER A 109 0.12 -0.55 -2.82
CA SER A 109 -1.28 -0.96 -2.66
C SER A 109 -2.25 0.21 -2.81
N THR A 110 -3.01 0.20 -3.90
CA THR A 110 -4.08 1.17 -4.18
C THR A 110 -5.26 0.96 -3.24
N ASN A 111 -5.67 2.00 -2.54
CA ASN A 111 -6.86 2.01 -1.70
C ASN A 111 -8.12 2.13 -2.57
N THR A 112 -8.76 1.00 -2.89
CA THR A 112 -10.02 0.95 -3.63
C THR A 112 -11.17 0.48 -2.75
N LYS A 113 -12.41 0.83 -3.13
CA LYS A 113 -13.63 0.39 -2.42
C LYS A 113 -13.66 -1.14 -2.26
N ALA A 114 -13.45 -1.88 -3.35
CA ALA A 114 -13.47 -3.35 -3.33
C ALA A 114 -12.40 -3.94 -2.39
N ARG A 115 -11.20 -3.35 -2.34
CA ARG A 115 -10.12 -3.81 -1.45
C ARG A 115 -10.42 -3.52 0.02
N ARG A 116 -11.13 -2.42 0.33
CA ARG A 116 -11.57 -2.11 1.70
C ARG A 116 -12.56 -3.12 2.28
N GLU A 117 -13.21 -3.92 1.45
CA GLU A 117 -14.05 -5.04 1.93
C GLU A 117 -13.22 -6.16 2.57
N ARG A 118 -11.94 -6.28 2.21
CA ARG A 118 -11.03 -7.35 2.66
C ARG A 118 -10.03 -6.88 3.72
N VAL A 119 -9.51 -5.69 3.59
CA VAL A 119 -8.45 -5.10 4.44
C VAL A 119 -8.79 -3.66 4.81
N ALA A 120 -8.05 -3.08 5.74
CA ALA A 120 -8.07 -1.65 6.01
C ALA A 120 -6.80 -0.97 5.47
N PHE A 121 -6.89 0.33 5.22
CA PHE A 121 -5.81 1.16 4.74
C PHE A 121 -5.49 2.25 5.75
N GLY A 122 -4.21 2.59 5.84
CA GLY A 122 -3.78 3.82 6.50
C GLY A 122 -3.97 5.04 5.60
N LEU A 123 -3.37 6.16 6.01
CA LEU A 123 -3.39 7.40 5.22
C LEU A 123 -2.60 7.22 3.91
N THR A 124 -3.06 7.92 2.87
CA THR A 124 -2.38 7.91 1.57
C THR A 124 -0.99 8.51 1.68
N TYR A 125 0.01 7.83 1.13
CA TYR A 125 1.40 8.31 1.07
C TYR A 125 1.90 8.62 -0.35
N TYR A 126 1.18 8.21 -1.38
CA TYR A 126 1.49 8.50 -2.79
C TYR A 126 0.21 8.44 -3.64
N TYR A 127 0.20 9.18 -4.74
CA TYR A 127 -0.84 9.07 -5.77
C TYR A 127 -0.23 8.59 -7.07
N ALA A 128 -0.49 7.33 -7.41
CA ALA A 128 -0.16 6.75 -8.71
C ALA A 128 -1.33 6.89 -9.69
N GLY A 129 -1.14 6.34 -10.87
CA GLY A 129 -2.21 6.12 -11.83
C GLY A 129 -1.76 5.09 -12.86
N ALA A 130 -2.68 4.25 -13.31
CA ALA A 130 -2.40 3.33 -14.39
C ALA A 130 -1.99 4.10 -15.65
N ARG A 131 -0.90 3.68 -16.29
CA ARG A 131 -0.44 4.20 -17.59
C ARG A 131 0.02 3.05 -18.47
N MET A 132 0.39 3.39 -19.68
CA MET A 132 0.80 2.42 -20.70
C MET A 132 2.30 2.53 -20.97
N LEU A 133 3.00 1.40 -20.97
CA LEU A 133 4.37 1.23 -21.48
C LEU A 133 4.30 0.55 -22.84
N VAL A 134 5.00 1.11 -23.82
CA VAL A 134 5.09 0.57 -25.19
C VAL A 134 6.54 0.55 -25.66
N ARG A 135 6.82 -0.12 -26.78
CA ARG A 135 8.14 -0.02 -27.44
C ARG A 135 8.44 1.43 -27.83
N ALA A 136 9.71 1.79 -27.83
CA ALA A 136 10.16 3.17 -28.11
C ALA A 136 9.69 3.70 -29.48
N ASN A 137 9.58 2.84 -30.49
CA ASN A 137 9.12 3.19 -31.83
C ASN A 137 7.59 3.14 -32.01
N ASP A 138 6.81 2.73 -30.99
CA ASP A 138 5.36 2.71 -31.05
C ASP A 138 4.81 4.15 -30.99
N THR A 139 3.85 4.48 -31.86
CA THR A 139 3.27 5.83 -31.94
C THR A 139 1.95 5.97 -31.17
N ARG A 140 1.37 4.86 -30.70
CA ARG A 140 0.11 4.85 -29.96
C ARG A 140 0.28 5.48 -28.58
N GLN A 141 -0.64 6.35 -28.22
CA GLN A 141 -0.61 7.12 -26.98
C GLN A 141 -1.76 6.78 -26.03
N GLN A 142 -2.77 6.06 -26.49
CA GLN A 142 -3.98 5.76 -25.75
C GLN A 142 -4.30 4.27 -25.82
N LEU A 143 -4.86 3.73 -24.73
CA LEU A 143 -5.26 2.33 -24.66
C LEU A 143 -6.31 1.99 -25.72
N ALA A 144 -7.22 2.93 -26.02
CA ALA A 144 -8.22 2.77 -27.08
C ALA A 144 -7.62 2.60 -28.49
N GLN A 145 -6.38 3.07 -28.73
CA GLN A 145 -5.69 2.91 -30.01
C GLN A 145 -5.05 1.52 -30.17
N MET A 146 -5.07 0.69 -29.10
CA MET A 146 -4.41 -0.61 -29.13
C MET A 146 -5.18 -1.65 -29.95
N GLY A 147 -6.49 -1.46 -30.19
CA GLY A 147 -7.30 -2.39 -30.99
C GLY A 147 -7.29 -3.81 -30.42
N GLN A 148 -6.87 -4.79 -31.21
CA GLN A 148 -6.74 -6.21 -30.80
C GLN A 148 -5.34 -6.56 -30.28
N ALA A 149 -4.60 -5.57 -29.76
CA ALA A 149 -3.24 -5.77 -29.30
C ALA A 149 -3.18 -6.65 -28.04
N ARG A 150 -2.02 -7.28 -27.86
CA ARG A 150 -1.66 -8.02 -26.64
C ARG A 150 -1.20 -7.02 -25.59
N VAL A 151 -1.94 -6.92 -24.50
CA VAL A 151 -1.62 -6.02 -23.39
C VAL A 151 -1.22 -6.83 -22.16
N ALA A 152 0.01 -6.68 -21.73
CA ALA A 152 0.48 -7.29 -20.51
C ALA A 152 -0.17 -6.62 -19.29
N VAL A 153 -0.58 -7.41 -18.31
CA VAL A 153 -1.16 -6.98 -17.04
C VAL A 153 -0.73 -7.92 -15.92
N ILE A 154 -0.65 -7.43 -14.69
CA ILE A 154 -0.42 -8.27 -13.52
C ILE A 154 -1.77 -8.64 -12.93
N ASN A 155 -1.97 -9.92 -12.65
CA ASN A 155 -3.24 -10.43 -12.10
C ASN A 155 -3.59 -9.73 -10.76
N GLY A 156 -4.84 -9.29 -10.61
CA GLY A 156 -5.35 -8.58 -9.42
C GLY A 156 -4.90 -7.11 -9.30
N SER A 157 -4.18 -6.57 -10.31
CA SER A 157 -3.78 -5.17 -10.34
C SER A 157 -4.92 -4.25 -10.82
N THR A 158 -4.81 -2.96 -10.52
CA THR A 158 -5.67 -1.92 -11.09
C THR A 158 -5.42 -1.74 -12.58
N GLY A 159 -4.19 -1.94 -13.04
CA GLY A 159 -3.85 -1.97 -14.46
C GLY A 159 -4.63 -3.05 -15.24
N GLN A 160 -4.83 -4.24 -14.66
CA GLN A 160 -5.72 -5.26 -15.23
C GLN A 160 -7.16 -4.75 -15.32
N GLN A 161 -7.71 -4.22 -14.22
CA GLN A 161 -9.09 -3.72 -14.16
C GLN A 161 -9.38 -2.62 -15.20
N VAL A 162 -8.43 -1.71 -15.40
CA VAL A 162 -8.50 -0.66 -16.41
C VAL A 162 -8.49 -1.26 -17.82
N SER A 163 -7.60 -2.25 -18.06
CA SER A 163 -7.47 -2.89 -19.37
C SER A 163 -8.69 -3.75 -19.73
N GLU A 164 -9.32 -4.42 -18.78
CA GLU A 164 -10.54 -5.21 -18.98
C GLU A 164 -11.74 -4.38 -19.45
N ARG A 165 -11.76 -3.08 -19.15
CA ARG A 165 -12.82 -2.16 -19.61
C ARG A 165 -12.64 -1.71 -21.05
N GLN A 166 -11.46 -1.90 -21.61
CA GLN A 166 -11.18 -1.56 -23.01
C GLN A 166 -11.53 -2.75 -23.93
N PRO A 167 -12.56 -2.65 -24.79
CA PRO A 167 -12.92 -3.74 -25.68
C PRO A 167 -11.83 -4.11 -26.68
N GLY A 168 -11.77 -5.38 -27.03
CA GLY A 168 -10.92 -5.91 -28.11
C GLY A 168 -9.49 -6.25 -27.71
N LEU A 169 -9.03 -5.88 -26.51
CA LEU A 169 -7.68 -6.23 -26.06
C LEU A 169 -7.53 -7.73 -25.78
N THR A 170 -6.37 -8.28 -26.09
CA THR A 170 -5.94 -9.60 -25.62
C THR A 170 -5.03 -9.41 -24.40
N LEU A 171 -5.52 -9.77 -23.20
CA LEU A 171 -4.72 -9.63 -21.99
C LEU A 171 -3.74 -10.78 -21.84
N VAL A 172 -2.48 -10.42 -21.58
CA VAL A 172 -1.36 -11.35 -21.30
C VAL A 172 -0.94 -11.18 -19.85
N THR A 173 -1.24 -12.17 -19.02
CA THR A 173 -0.86 -12.12 -17.60
C THR A 173 0.64 -12.32 -17.43
N VAL A 174 1.26 -11.44 -16.65
CA VAL A 174 2.67 -11.49 -16.24
C VAL A 174 2.79 -11.52 -14.72
N ALA A 175 3.88 -12.09 -14.21
CA ALA A 175 4.06 -12.28 -12.77
C ALA A 175 4.58 -11.03 -12.06
N SER A 176 5.27 -10.12 -12.77
CA SER A 176 5.95 -8.99 -12.17
C SER A 176 6.00 -7.78 -13.11
N THR A 177 6.29 -6.61 -12.54
CA THR A 177 6.50 -5.37 -13.29
C THR A 177 7.68 -5.49 -14.26
N GLU A 178 8.74 -6.15 -13.84
CA GLU A 178 9.90 -6.41 -14.68
C GLU A 178 9.54 -7.30 -15.87
N GLU A 179 8.78 -8.38 -15.63
CA GLU A 179 8.35 -9.29 -16.70
C GLU A 179 7.43 -8.60 -17.72
N GLY A 180 6.50 -7.75 -17.24
CA GLY A 180 5.64 -6.96 -18.13
C GLY A 180 6.45 -6.05 -19.04
N ALA A 181 7.43 -5.32 -18.50
CA ALA A 181 8.30 -4.47 -19.30
C ALA A 181 9.20 -5.26 -20.26
N LYS A 182 9.71 -6.43 -19.85
CA LYS A 182 10.43 -7.36 -20.71
C LYS A 182 9.56 -7.92 -21.85
N ALA A 183 8.30 -8.24 -21.54
CA ALA A 183 7.36 -8.74 -22.55
C ALA A 183 7.15 -7.72 -23.68
N VAL A 184 7.02 -6.42 -23.32
CA VAL A 184 6.93 -5.34 -24.33
C VAL A 184 8.24 -5.18 -25.09
N ALA A 185 9.38 -5.10 -24.40
CA ALA A 185 10.69 -4.94 -25.03
C ALA A 185 10.99 -6.04 -26.06
N GLN A 186 10.58 -7.27 -25.76
CA GLN A 186 10.79 -8.46 -26.60
C GLN A 186 9.67 -8.72 -27.63
N GLY A 187 8.64 -7.86 -27.71
CA GLY A 187 7.52 -8.04 -28.62
C GLY A 187 6.55 -9.19 -28.26
N ARG A 188 6.63 -9.75 -27.04
CA ARG A 188 5.67 -10.75 -26.55
C ARG A 188 4.33 -10.11 -26.16
N ALA A 189 4.35 -8.83 -25.79
CA ALA A 189 3.20 -7.96 -25.65
C ALA A 189 3.43 -6.67 -26.42
N ASP A 190 2.34 -5.99 -26.79
CA ASP A 190 2.39 -4.74 -27.54
C ASP A 190 2.39 -3.53 -26.61
N ALA A 191 1.77 -3.68 -25.42
CA ALA A 191 1.82 -2.73 -24.32
C ALA A 191 1.86 -3.46 -22.97
N PHE A 192 2.17 -2.70 -21.90
CA PHE A 192 2.02 -3.13 -20.51
C PHE A 192 1.32 -2.00 -19.74
N VAL A 193 0.26 -2.32 -19.01
CA VAL A 193 -0.51 -1.37 -18.19
C VAL A 193 -0.25 -1.64 -16.71
N SER A 194 0.29 -0.65 -16.03
CA SER A 194 0.60 -0.70 -14.58
C SER A 194 0.72 0.71 -14.03
N ASP A 195 1.08 0.84 -12.75
CA ASP A 195 1.32 2.12 -12.08
C ASP A 195 2.40 2.92 -12.81
N ASP A 196 2.09 4.16 -13.12
CA ASP A 196 2.97 5.07 -13.86
C ASP A 196 4.38 5.17 -13.27
N ILE A 197 4.47 5.22 -11.94
CA ILE A 197 5.76 5.33 -11.25
C ILE A 197 6.65 4.10 -11.47
N SER A 198 6.06 2.91 -11.41
CA SER A 198 6.77 1.66 -11.68
C SER A 198 7.16 1.53 -13.16
N LEU A 199 6.28 2.00 -14.07
CA LEU A 199 6.59 2.04 -15.50
C LEU A 199 7.72 3.02 -15.84
N ILE A 200 7.81 4.16 -15.14
CA ILE A 200 8.90 5.14 -15.31
C ILE A 200 10.24 4.51 -14.91
N ASP A 201 10.30 3.78 -13.77
CA ASP A 201 11.51 3.01 -13.39
C ASP A 201 11.91 2.03 -14.48
N GLN A 202 10.96 1.24 -14.99
CA GLN A 202 11.21 0.25 -16.04
C GLN A 202 11.68 0.88 -17.37
N ALA A 203 11.12 2.04 -17.72
CA ALA A 203 11.54 2.79 -18.92
C ALA A 203 12.96 3.37 -18.76
N ARG A 204 13.34 3.84 -17.57
CA ARG A 204 14.71 4.29 -17.26
C ARG A 204 15.71 3.16 -17.35
N LEU A 205 15.39 1.98 -16.80
CA LEU A 205 16.23 0.77 -16.88
C LEU A 205 16.41 0.27 -18.32
N ARG A 206 15.44 0.50 -19.19
CA ARG A 206 15.42 0.04 -20.60
C ARG A 206 15.40 1.22 -21.58
N LYS A 207 16.21 2.26 -21.25
CA LYS A 207 16.29 3.48 -22.05
C LYS A 207 16.49 3.16 -23.54
N GLY A 208 15.65 3.77 -24.39
CA GLY A 208 15.67 3.58 -25.84
C GLY A 208 14.96 2.33 -26.35
N THR A 209 14.52 1.40 -25.49
CA THR A 209 13.80 0.19 -25.88
C THR A 209 12.28 0.32 -25.65
N VAL A 210 11.88 0.91 -24.53
CA VAL A 210 10.49 1.15 -24.16
C VAL A 210 10.29 2.57 -23.67
N LYS A 211 9.06 3.05 -23.66
CA LYS A 211 8.64 4.36 -23.15
C LYS A 211 7.27 4.31 -22.52
N VAL A 212 7.04 5.18 -21.54
CA VAL A 212 5.71 5.42 -20.95
C VAL A 212 4.98 6.44 -21.80
N VAL A 213 3.72 6.17 -22.13
CA VAL A 213 2.90 7.01 -23.00
C VAL A 213 1.52 7.28 -22.42
N GLY A 214 0.85 8.30 -22.97
CA GLY A 214 -0.52 8.67 -22.64
C GLY A 214 -0.69 9.36 -21.29
N ALA A 215 -1.91 9.79 -21.01
CA ALA A 215 -2.31 10.30 -19.71
C ALA A 215 -2.51 9.14 -18.69
N ARG A 216 -2.63 9.47 -17.41
CA ARG A 216 -3.10 8.51 -16.40
C ARG A 216 -4.52 8.04 -16.74
N LEU A 217 -4.76 6.75 -16.65
CA LEU A 217 -6.05 6.09 -16.87
C LEU A 217 -6.84 5.96 -15.57
N SER A 218 -6.22 6.28 -14.44
CA SER A 218 -6.80 6.23 -13.10
C SER A 218 -6.09 7.23 -12.18
N VAL A 219 -6.71 7.52 -11.04
CA VAL A 219 -6.07 8.17 -9.88
C VAL A 219 -6.08 7.17 -8.74
N GLU A 220 -4.90 6.83 -8.25
CA GLU A 220 -4.69 5.70 -7.35
C GLU A 220 -4.00 6.13 -6.06
N PRO A 221 -4.76 6.38 -4.98
CA PRO A 221 -4.17 6.65 -3.68
C PRO A 221 -3.53 5.37 -3.12
N LEU A 222 -2.22 5.38 -2.95
CA LEU A 222 -1.45 4.29 -2.36
C LEU A 222 -1.31 4.52 -0.87
N ALA A 223 -1.55 3.45 -0.08
CA ALA A 223 -1.55 3.53 1.36
C ALA A 223 -1.08 2.21 1.99
N PRO A 224 -0.57 2.22 3.25
CA PRO A 224 -0.21 0.98 3.93
C PRO A 224 -1.46 0.15 4.20
N LEU A 225 -1.32 -1.19 4.11
CA LEU A 225 -2.38 -2.13 4.46
C LEU A 225 -2.25 -2.59 5.90
N VAL A 226 -3.39 -2.74 6.57
CA VAL A 226 -3.53 -3.38 7.87
C VAL A 226 -4.79 -4.26 7.87
N SER A 227 -4.93 -5.13 8.86
CA SER A 227 -6.16 -5.93 9.03
C SER A 227 -7.37 -5.02 9.30
N LYS A 228 -8.50 -5.28 8.63
CA LYS A 228 -9.76 -4.57 8.93
C LYS A 228 -10.34 -4.94 10.30
N TYR A 229 -9.83 -6.00 10.90
CA TYR A 229 -10.19 -6.43 12.25
C TYR A 229 -9.24 -5.89 13.32
N ALA A 230 -8.37 -4.94 12.96
CA ALA A 230 -7.40 -4.29 13.83
C ALA A 230 -7.58 -2.76 13.84
N PRO A 231 -8.74 -2.23 14.27
CA PRO A 231 -9.04 -0.80 14.22
C PRO A 231 -8.12 0.03 15.11
N ASP A 232 -7.69 -0.49 16.26
CA ASP A 232 -6.78 0.24 17.16
C ASP A 232 -5.37 0.31 16.56
N PHE A 233 -4.92 -0.77 15.92
CA PHE A 233 -3.66 -0.76 15.18
C PHE A 233 -3.72 0.18 13.97
N GLN A 234 -4.83 0.21 13.22
CA GLN A 234 -5.04 1.16 12.14
C GLN A 234 -4.98 2.61 12.63
N ASN A 235 -5.63 2.92 13.75
CA ASN A 235 -5.60 4.25 14.36
C ASN A 235 -4.17 4.64 14.76
N LEU A 236 -3.40 3.71 15.34
CA LEU A 236 -2.01 3.91 15.71
C LEU A 236 -1.14 4.20 14.48
N VAL A 237 -1.31 3.44 13.39
CA VAL A 237 -0.65 3.66 12.09
C VAL A 237 -1.00 5.05 11.56
N ASN A 238 -2.28 5.43 11.55
CA ASN A 238 -2.72 6.72 11.05
C ASN A 238 -2.17 7.89 11.90
N GLN A 239 -2.12 7.73 13.21
CA GLN A 239 -1.54 8.77 14.08
C GLN A 239 -0.05 8.93 13.81
N ALA A 240 0.70 7.82 13.72
CA ALA A 240 2.11 7.86 13.38
C ALA A 240 2.38 8.49 12.00
N MET A 241 1.53 8.21 11.00
CA MET A 241 1.62 8.87 9.69
C MET A 241 1.37 10.38 9.77
N LYS A 242 0.35 10.81 10.53
CA LYS A 242 0.09 12.25 10.74
C LYS A 242 1.30 12.96 11.36
N ASP A 243 1.96 12.31 12.29
CA ASP A 243 3.16 12.85 12.93
C ASP A 243 4.30 13.00 11.91
N LEU A 244 4.55 11.98 11.04
CA LEU A 244 5.55 12.05 9.97
C LEU A 244 5.26 13.14 8.92
N TYR A 245 3.98 13.45 8.66
CA TYR A 245 3.60 14.54 7.77
C TYR A 245 3.81 15.91 8.40
N ARG A 246 3.42 16.05 9.68
CA ARG A 246 3.50 17.33 10.41
C ARG A 246 4.93 17.77 10.70
N ASP A 247 5.82 16.83 11.05
CA ASP A 247 7.22 17.13 11.35
C ASP A 247 8.11 17.22 10.10
N GLY A 248 7.55 16.95 8.91
CA GLY A 248 8.23 17.02 7.63
C GLY A 248 9.07 15.81 7.27
N THR A 249 9.14 14.77 8.11
CA THR A 249 9.90 13.53 7.84
C THR A 249 9.44 12.87 6.54
N ALA A 250 8.13 12.75 6.32
CA ALA A 250 7.61 12.16 5.09
C ALA A 250 8.04 12.92 3.82
N ARG A 251 8.11 14.25 3.88
CA ARG A 251 8.59 15.09 2.76
C ARG A 251 10.08 14.89 2.50
N GLN A 252 10.89 14.74 3.55
CA GLN A 252 12.32 14.46 3.40
C GLN A 252 12.56 13.10 2.76
N ILE A 253 11.82 12.06 3.18
CA ILE A 253 11.87 10.73 2.58
C ILE A 253 11.42 10.79 1.12
N TYR A 254 10.32 11.53 0.82
CA TYR A 254 9.88 11.75 -0.56
C TYR A 254 11.01 12.32 -1.42
N LYS A 255 11.62 13.42 -0.97
CA LYS A 255 12.72 14.08 -1.69
C LYS A 255 13.88 13.11 -1.98
N LYS A 256 14.26 12.28 -1.02
CA LYS A 256 15.31 11.27 -1.16
C LYS A 256 14.98 10.27 -2.27
N TRP A 257 13.73 9.79 -2.37
CA TRP A 257 13.34 8.72 -3.28
C TRP A 257 12.89 9.20 -4.66
N PHE A 258 12.47 10.44 -4.82
CA PHE A 258 11.90 10.93 -6.08
C PHE A 258 12.70 12.06 -6.74
N GLU A 259 13.50 12.79 -5.96
CA GLU A 259 14.27 13.93 -6.45
C GLU A 259 15.79 13.73 -6.38
N GLN A 260 16.25 12.59 -5.86
CA GLN A 260 17.66 12.22 -5.77
C GLN A 260 17.92 10.89 -6.48
N PRO A 261 19.19 10.53 -6.77
CA PRO A 261 19.53 9.23 -7.35
C PRO A 261 19.03 8.08 -6.50
N LEU A 262 18.26 7.17 -7.12
CA LEU A 262 17.71 6.00 -6.45
C LEU A 262 18.82 5.04 -6.02
N PRO A 263 18.79 4.53 -4.78
CA PRO A 263 19.71 3.51 -4.31
C PRO A 263 19.70 2.28 -5.21
N GLY A 264 20.89 1.88 -5.69
CA GLY A 264 21.06 0.73 -6.58
C GLY A 264 20.59 0.93 -8.02
N ARG A 265 20.10 2.15 -8.39
CA ARG A 265 19.64 2.46 -9.76
C ARG A 265 20.54 3.44 -10.51
N GLY A 266 21.22 4.37 -9.80
CA GLY A 266 22.14 5.32 -10.39
C GLY A 266 21.49 6.46 -11.20
N TYR A 267 20.16 6.63 -11.15
CA TYR A 267 19.43 7.75 -11.76
C TYR A 267 18.38 8.32 -10.81
N SER A 268 18.05 9.60 -10.99
CA SER A 268 16.91 10.26 -10.33
C SER A 268 15.67 10.15 -11.20
N LEU A 269 14.50 10.14 -10.55
CA LEU A 269 13.21 10.22 -11.25
C LEU A 269 12.85 11.67 -11.59
N ASP A 270 13.39 12.62 -10.84
CA ASP A 270 13.15 14.07 -10.97
C ASP A 270 11.64 14.42 -10.89
N LEU A 271 10.94 13.77 -9.96
CA LEU A 271 9.49 13.91 -9.78
C LEU A 271 9.19 14.63 -8.45
N PRO A 272 8.90 15.95 -8.48
CA PRO A 272 8.38 16.64 -7.29
C PRO A 272 6.99 16.12 -6.91
N PRO A 273 6.57 16.26 -5.64
CA PRO A 273 5.24 15.84 -5.21
C PRO A 273 4.16 16.63 -5.95
N ASP A 274 3.16 15.94 -6.49
CA ASP A 274 2.03 16.55 -7.15
C ASP A 274 1.11 17.32 -6.18
N MET A 275 0.08 17.99 -6.71
CA MET A 275 -0.83 18.81 -5.91
C MET A 275 -1.56 17.97 -4.84
N LEU A 276 -2.03 16.76 -5.18
CA LEU A 276 -2.75 15.89 -4.26
C LEU A 276 -1.86 15.46 -3.09
N LEU A 277 -0.63 15.04 -3.40
CA LEU A 277 0.31 14.61 -2.38
C LEU A 277 0.77 15.79 -1.51
N ASN A 278 1.00 16.97 -2.09
CA ASN A 278 1.29 18.18 -1.33
C ASN A 278 0.15 18.55 -0.38
N ASP A 279 -1.10 18.40 -0.80
CA ASP A 279 -2.26 18.63 0.06
C ASP A 279 -2.33 17.60 1.19
N THR A 280 -2.11 16.31 0.88
CA THR A 280 -2.05 15.23 1.88
C THR A 280 -0.99 15.49 2.95
N PHE A 281 0.20 15.98 2.57
CA PHE A 281 1.25 16.33 3.53
C PHE A 281 0.86 17.51 4.44
N ARG A 282 0.00 18.42 3.97
CA ARG A 282 -0.47 19.58 4.74
C ARG A 282 -1.70 19.26 5.59
N ARG A 283 -2.58 18.43 5.08
CA ARG A 283 -3.90 18.12 5.66
C ARG A 283 -4.18 16.61 5.60
N PRO A 284 -3.50 15.80 6.42
CA PRO A 284 -3.69 14.36 6.42
C PRO A 284 -5.01 13.99 7.09
N ASP A 285 -6.08 13.87 6.32
CA ASP A 285 -7.44 13.61 6.82
C ASP A 285 -7.94 12.18 6.58
N GLY A 286 -7.24 11.39 5.77
CA GLY A 286 -7.66 10.04 5.44
C GLY A 286 -8.80 9.97 4.42
N PHE A 287 -9.17 11.12 3.83
CA PHE A 287 -10.20 11.14 2.80
C PHE A 287 -9.72 10.40 1.55
N VAL A 288 -10.49 9.40 1.15
CA VAL A 288 -10.26 8.62 -0.07
C VAL A 288 -11.49 8.76 -0.96
N THR A 289 -11.28 9.30 -2.13
CA THR A 289 -12.30 9.27 -3.18
C THR A 289 -12.17 7.98 -3.98
N ASP A 290 -13.30 7.38 -4.35
CA ASP A 290 -13.32 6.20 -5.21
C ASP A 290 -13.12 6.58 -6.71
N TRP A 291 -12.15 7.45 -6.99
CA TRP A 291 -11.83 7.97 -8.33
C TRP A 291 -10.96 7.01 -9.13
N THR A 292 -11.01 5.76 -8.81
CA THR A 292 -10.09 4.76 -9.36
C THR A 292 -10.14 4.58 -10.87
N VAL A 293 -11.09 5.24 -11.59
CA VAL A 293 -11.10 5.21 -13.06
C VAL A 293 -11.59 6.54 -13.61
N LEU A 294 -10.77 7.18 -14.39
CA LEU A 294 -11.10 8.37 -15.15
C LEU A 294 -11.81 7.99 -16.46
#